data_e3bcea9f21330007c077dff100e524db
#
_entry.id   e3bcea9f21330007c077dff100e524db
#
_cell.length_a   1.000
_cell.length_b   1.000
_cell.length_c   1.000
_cell.angle_alpha   90.00
_cell.angle_beta   90.00
_cell.angle_gamma   90.00
#
_symmetry.space_group_name_H-M   'P 1'
#
loop_
_entity.id
_entity.type
_entity.pdbx_description
1 polymer ?
#
loop_
_entity_poly.entity_id
_entity_poly.type
_entity_poly.pdbx_seq_one_letter_code
_entity_poly.pdbx_strand_id
1 'polypeptide(L)'
;DYVDAYYGPQEWRADAEARPRTLDQIGADAETLIAALDRHGTDANQEELDRLRHQYLRRQLDALRARVRMLDGHVLAFDDESSALYDAVAPSHPESYFENTLTRLARALPGQGALADRYTAFRDDFVIPSDRLDQVFEAAIAECRRRTLEHVEMPISESFTVEYVTDKSWSGYNWYQGNFRSLIQVNTDLPIYIDRAIDLACHEGYPGHHVYNVLLEHYLVRERGWPEFSVYALFSPQSLIAEGTANYGIEVAFPAEERLVFER
;
A
#
# COMPACT_ATOMS: atom_id res chain seq x y z
N ASP A 1 6.86 14.21 1.62
CA ASP A 1 7.03 12.97 2.38
C ASP A 1 5.77 12.52 3.16
N TYR A 2 4.67 13.28 3.11
CA TYR A 2 3.38 12.91 3.71
C TYR A 2 2.38 12.45 2.66
N VAL A 3 2.43 13.00 1.46
CA VAL A 3 1.58 12.64 0.33
C VAL A 3 2.34 11.69 -0.58
N ASP A 4 1.85 10.46 -0.67
CA ASP A 4 2.44 9.40 -1.48
C ASP A 4 2.07 9.53 -2.97
N ALA A 5 0.79 9.80 -3.25
CA ALA A 5 0.32 10.08 -4.60
C ALA A 5 -0.58 11.31 -4.62
N TYR A 6 -0.44 12.11 -5.68
CA TYR A 6 -1.29 13.25 -5.96
C TYR A 6 -1.61 13.32 -7.45
N TYR A 7 -2.88 13.20 -7.78
CA TYR A 7 -3.41 13.32 -9.14
C TYR A 7 -4.65 14.22 -9.21
N GLY A 8 -4.77 15.13 -8.22
CA GLY A 8 -5.82 16.14 -8.12
C GLY A 8 -5.58 17.36 -9.02
N PRO A 9 -6.38 18.43 -8.84
CA PRO A 9 -6.25 19.68 -9.58
C PRO A 9 -4.86 20.30 -9.45
N GLN A 10 -4.23 20.66 -10.56
CA GLN A 10 -2.86 21.23 -10.57
C GLN A 10 -2.76 22.56 -9.79
N GLU A 11 -3.84 23.35 -9.80
CA GLU A 11 -3.93 24.59 -9.03
C GLU A 11 -3.82 24.38 -7.52
N TRP A 12 -4.29 23.26 -6.97
CA TRP A 12 -4.15 22.95 -5.54
C TRP A 12 -2.69 22.71 -5.17
N ARG A 13 -1.97 21.98 -6.01
CA ARG A 13 -0.54 21.74 -5.82
C ARG A 13 0.25 23.03 -5.94
N ALA A 14 0.00 23.82 -7.00
CA ALA A 14 0.67 25.09 -7.22
C ALA A 14 0.41 26.07 -6.06
N ASP A 15 -0.81 26.10 -5.52
CA ASP A 15 -1.16 26.93 -4.38
C ASP A 15 -0.42 26.49 -3.10
N ALA A 16 -0.36 25.18 -2.84
CA ALA A 16 0.36 24.63 -1.68
C ALA A 16 1.88 24.91 -1.76
N GLU A 17 2.47 24.79 -2.95
CA GLU A 17 3.89 25.10 -3.18
C GLU A 17 4.19 26.62 -3.04
N ALA A 18 3.29 27.47 -3.53
CA ALA A 18 3.45 28.94 -3.45
C ALA A 18 3.20 29.49 -2.04
N ARG A 19 2.39 28.83 -1.24
CA ARG A 19 1.98 29.26 0.11
C ARG A 19 2.13 28.14 1.14
N PRO A 20 3.37 27.70 1.43
CA PRO A 20 3.59 26.65 2.41
C PRO A 20 3.04 27.05 3.78
N ARG A 21 2.35 26.12 4.45
CA ARG A 21 1.73 26.32 5.75
C ARG A 21 2.61 25.77 6.85
N THR A 22 2.57 26.41 8.02
CA THR A 22 3.22 25.88 9.23
C THR A 22 2.41 24.70 9.80
N LEU A 23 3.03 23.89 10.66
CA LEU A 23 2.35 22.80 11.36
C LEU A 23 1.14 23.30 12.18
N ASP A 24 1.29 24.44 12.86
CA ASP A 24 0.18 25.08 13.61
C ASP A 24 -1.00 25.43 12.71
N GLN A 25 -0.71 26.00 11.52
CA GLN A 25 -1.77 26.33 10.56
C GLN A 25 -2.46 25.09 10.02
N ILE A 26 -1.71 24.04 9.71
CA ILE A 26 -2.27 22.77 9.22
C ILE A 26 -3.12 22.13 10.32
N GLY A 27 -2.64 22.13 11.57
CA GLY A 27 -3.37 21.62 12.72
C GLY A 27 -4.69 22.37 12.97
N ALA A 28 -4.65 23.71 12.94
CA ALA A 28 -5.83 24.55 13.13
C ALA A 28 -6.87 24.38 12.00
N ASP A 29 -6.41 24.20 10.76
CA ASP A 29 -7.31 23.91 9.64
C ASP A 29 -7.96 22.54 9.78
N ALA A 30 -7.19 21.51 10.16
CA ALA A 30 -7.73 20.19 10.41
C ALA A 30 -8.82 20.20 11.49
N GLU A 31 -8.57 20.92 12.62
CA GLU A 31 -9.57 21.08 13.70
C GLU A 31 -10.83 21.82 13.22
N THR A 32 -10.66 22.85 12.40
CA THR A 32 -11.78 23.59 11.82
C THR A 32 -12.63 22.70 10.91
N LEU A 33 -12.00 21.88 10.07
CA LEU A 33 -12.70 20.95 9.18
C LEU A 33 -13.37 19.82 9.97
N ILE A 34 -12.73 19.29 11.00
CA ILE A 34 -13.30 18.31 11.92
C ILE A 34 -14.59 18.86 12.55
N ALA A 35 -14.51 20.09 13.11
CA ALA A 35 -15.68 20.72 13.72
C ALA A 35 -16.79 21.02 12.70
N ALA A 36 -16.45 21.25 11.43
CA ALA A 36 -17.43 21.41 10.37
C ALA A 36 -18.12 20.08 10.02
N LEU A 37 -17.37 19.00 9.90
CA LEU A 37 -17.92 17.65 9.69
C LEU A 37 -18.84 17.23 10.85
N ASP A 38 -18.41 17.44 12.09
CA ASP A 38 -19.19 17.08 13.29
C ASP A 38 -20.52 17.87 13.36
N ARG A 39 -20.53 19.14 12.94
CA ARG A 39 -21.75 19.95 12.86
C ARG A 39 -22.67 19.52 11.72
N HIS A 40 -22.10 19.10 10.59
CA HIS A 40 -22.90 18.63 9.46
C HIS A 40 -23.61 17.32 9.77
N GLY A 41 -22.97 16.50 10.60
CA GLY A 41 -23.51 15.22 11.03
C GLY A 41 -23.77 14.25 9.87
N THR A 42 -24.34 13.11 10.20
CA THR A 42 -24.87 12.17 9.22
C THR A 42 -26.37 12.05 9.42
N ASP A 43 -27.18 12.34 8.39
CA ASP A 43 -28.62 12.11 8.44
C ASP A 43 -28.91 10.60 8.29
N ALA A 44 -29.87 10.10 9.05
CA ALA A 44 -30.34 8.71 8.95
C ALA A 44 -30.91 8.35 7.56
N ASN A 45 -31.32 9.36 6.78
CA ASN A 45 -31.80 9.18 5.41
C ASN A 45 -30.71 9.34 4.32
N GLN A 46 -29.46 9.62 4.74
CA GLN A 46 -28.34 9.77 3.81
C GLN A 46 -27.96 8.40 3.23
N GLU A 47 -27.53 8.38 1.97
CA GLU A 47 -27.00 7.15 1.35
C GLU A 47 -25.82 6.58 2.17
N GLU A 48 -25.74 5.26 2.21
CA GLU A 48 -24.70 4.58 2.98
C GLU A 48 -23.30 5.05 2.58
N LEU A 49 -23.07 5.23 1.30
CA LEU A 49 -21.77 5.65 0.78
C LEU A 49 -21.38 7.07 1.21
N ASP A 50 -22.34 7.99 1.30
CA ASP A 50 -22.08 9.34 1.82
C ASP A 50 -21.74 9.32 3.31
N ARG A 51 -22.36 8.44 4.09
CA ARG A 51 -22.01 8.23 5.49
C ARG A 51 -20.58 7.66 5.63
N LEU A 52 -20.21 6.70 4.77
CA LEU A 52 -18.85 6.16 4.75
C LEU A 52 -17.83 7.22 4.33
N ARG A 53 -18.15 8.06 3.33
CA ARG A 53 -17.32 9.20 2.96
C ARG A 53 -17.11 10.18 4.10
N HIS A 54 -18.17 10.51 4.82
CA HIS A 54 -18.07 11.38 6.01
C HIS A 54 -17.14 10.78 7.07
N GLN A 55 -17.28 9.48 7.36
CA GLN A 55 -16.41 8.78 8.31
C GLN A 55 -14.97 8.75 7.81
N TYR A 56 -14.74 8.47 6.53
CA TYR A 56 -13.42 8.49 5.90
C TYR A 56 -12.75 9.86 6.08
N LEU A 57 -13.41 10.94 5.69
CA LEU A 57 -12.85 12.30 5.83
C LEU A 57 -12.53 12.63 7.29
N ARG A 58 -13.40 12.23 8.21
CA ARG A 58 -13.19 12.44 9.64
C ARG A 58 -11.93 11.73 10.15
N ARG A 59 -11.75 10.47 9.76
CA ARG A 59 -10.57 9.67 10.13
C ARG A 59 -9.28 10.19 9.49
N GLN A 60 -9.34 10.62 8.24
CA GLN A 60 -8.19 11.25 7.57
C GLN A 60 -7.73 12.53 8.28
N LEU A 61 -8.66 13.37 8.71
CA LEU A 61 -8.34 14.60 9.45
C LEU A 61 -7.83 14.31 10.88
N ASP A 62 -8.35 13.28 11.54
CA ASP A 62 -7.81 12.84 12.85
C ASP A 62 -6.37 12.37 12.71
N ALA A 63 -6.06 11.56 11.68
CA ALA A 63 -4.71 11.09 11.41
C ALA A 63 -3.76 12.26 11.06
N LEU A 64 -4.21 13.20 10.22
CA LEU A 64 -3.45 14.41 9.91
C LEU A 64 -3.11 15.22 11.17
N ARG A 65 -4.10 15.44 12.05
CA ARG A 65 -3.91 16.15 13.33
C ARG A 65 -2.93 15.40 14.24
N ALA A 66 -3.03 14.08 14.32
CA ALA A 66 -2.09 13.26 15.09
C ALA A 66 -0.67 13.39 14.53
N ARG A 67 -0.51 13.31 13.20
CA ARG A 67 0.79 13.46 12.56
C ARG A 67 1.42 14.84 12.77
N VAL A 68 0.64 15.91 12.67
CA VAL A 68 1.09 17.28 12.98
C VAL A 68 1.65 17.36 14.41
N ARG A 69 0.93 16.83 15.41
CA ARG A 69 1.40 16.80 16.80
C ARG A 69 2.68 16.00 17.00
N MET A 70 2.84 14.89 16.28
CA MET A 70 4.07 14.09 16.34
C MET A 70 5.26 14.85 15.72
N LEU A 71 5.05 15.56 14.62
CA LEU A 71 6.07 16.40 14.00
C LEU A 71 6.45 17.60 14.88
N ASP A 72 5.54 18.05 15.73
CA ASP A 72 5.80 19.09 16.78
C ASP A 72 6.45 18.50 18.05
N GLY A 73 6.87 17.23 18.01
CA GLY A 73 7.63 16.57 19.08
C GLY A 73 6.80 15.77 20.08
N HIS A 74 5.50 15.58 19.85
CA HIS A 74 4.68 14.72 20.70
C HIS A 74 4.99 13.25 20.44
N VAL A 75 5.38 12.50 21.48
CA VAL A 75 5.71 11.09 21.40
C VAL A 75 4.52 10.26 21.88
N LEU A 76 4.11 9.30 21.06
CA LEU A 76 3.07 8.33 21.38
C LEU A 76 3.69 6.95 21.65
N ALA A 77 3.04 6.12 22.44
CA ALA A 77 3.34 4.70 22.48
C ALA A 77 2.92 4.04 21.15
N PHE A 78 3.51 2.90 20.82
CA PHE A 78 3.30 2.25 19.52
C PHE A 78 1.82 2.03 19.18
N ASP A 79 1.06 1.47 20.13
CA ASP A 79 -0.38 1.19 19.91
C ASP A 79 -1.20 2.48 19.80
N ASP A 80 -0.86 3.52 20.57
CA ASP A 80 -1.51 4.82 20.48
C ASP A 80 -1.21 5.52 19.17
N GLU A 81 0.04 5.42 18.66
CA GLU A 81 0.44 5.92 17.34
C GLU A 81 -0.32 5.18 16.23
N SER A 82 -0.32 3.85 16.28
CA SER A 82 -1.02 3.02 15.30
C SER A 82 -2.52 3.33 15.26
N SER A 83 -3.15 3.43 16.42
CA SER A 83 -4.55 3.80 16.52
C SER A 83 -4.82 5.21 15.98
N ALA A 84 -3.95 6.19 16.30
CA ALA A 84 -4.14 7.59 15.90
C ALA A 84 -3.94 7.82 14.40
N LEU A 85 -3.01 7.11 13.76
CA LEU A 85 -2.68 7.28 12.35
C LEU A 85 -3.50 6.34 11.43
N TYR A 86 -3.72 5.10 11.87
CA TYR A 86 -4.25 4.04 11.00
C TYR A 86 -5.64 3.53 11.44
N ASP A 87 -6.19 4.07 12.53
CA ASP A 87 -7.45 3.61 13.13
C ASP A 87 -7.46 2.10 13.47
N ALA A 88 -6.29 1.56 13.76
CA ALA A 88 -6.10 0.14 14.05
C ALA A 88 -4.92 -0.08 15.01
N VAL A 89 -4.96 -1.18 15.74
CA VAL A 89 -3.87 -1.66 16.59
C VAL A 89 -3.50 -3.07 16.16
N ALA A 90 -2.21 -3.34 16.04
CA ALA A 90 -1.72 -4.65 15.65
C ALA A 90 -2.07 -5.71 16.72
N PRO A 91 -2.48 -6.93 16.32
CA PRO A 91 -2.74 -8.00 17.27
C PRO A 91 -1.45 -8.43 17.96
N SER A 92 -1.53 -8.65 19.29
CA SER A 92 -0.43 -9.22 20.05
C SER A 92 -0.44 -10.73 19.97
N HIS A 93 0.72 -11.34 19.72
CA HIS A 93 0.90 -12.78 19.74
C HIS A 93 1.82 -13.20 20.87
N PRO A 94 1.55 -14.33 21.55
CA PRO A 94 2.45 -14.87 22.56
C PRO A 94 3.74 -15.37 21.89
N GLU A 95 4.85 -15.41 22.66
CA GLU A 95 6.16 -15.90 22.17
C GLU A 95 6.08 -17.28 21.52
N SER A 96 5.27 -18.17 22.09
CA SER A 96 5.01 -19.51 21.57
C SER A 96 4.47 -19.56 20.13
N TYR A 97 3.80 -18.50 19.67
CA TYR A 97 3.35 -18.39 18.28
C TYR A 97 4.56 -18.34 17.32
N PHE A 98 5.56 -17.52 17.66
CA PHE A 98 6.76 -17.38 16.87
C PHE A 98 7.68 -18.61 16.98
N GLU A 99 7.83 -19.19 18.18
CA GLU A 99 8.58 -20.42 18.41
C GLU A 99 8.01 -21.60 17.60
N ASN A 100 6.68 -21.74 17.55
CA ASN A 100 6.03 -22.76 16.74
C ASN A 100 6.32 -22.56 15.25
N THR A 101 6.29 -21.33 14.77
CA THR A 101 6.60 -21.00 13.37
C THR A 101 8.05 -21.35 13.05
N LEU A 102 9.01 -20.94 13.88
CA LEU A 102 10.43 -21.28 13.73
C LEU A 102 10.66 -22.79 13.78
N THR A 103 9.95 -23.51 14.66
CA THR A 103 10.02 -24.98 14.75
C THR A 103 9.53 -25.65 13.47
N ARG A 104 8.45 -25.19 12.88
CA ARG A 104 7.94 -25.69 11.60
C ARG A 104 8.93 -25.42 10.47
N LEU A 105 9.49 -24.21 10.41
CA LEU A 105 10.51 -23.84 9.45
C LEU A 105 11.78 -24.72 9.59
N ALA A 106 12.25 -24.94 10.81
CA ALA A 106 13.40 -25.78 11.08
C ALA A 106 13.22 -27.24 10.65
N ARG A 107 11.99 -27.75 10.67
CA ARG A 107 11.67 -29.11 10.18
C ARG A 107 11.58 -29.18 8.66
N ALA A 108 11.12 -28.11 8.01
CA ALA A 108 10.97 -28.06 6.56
C ALA A 108 12.30 -27.84 5.83
N LEU A 109 13.22 -27.08 6.39
CA LEU A 109 14.48 -26.75 5.76
C LEU A 109 15.49 -27.90 5.82
N PRO A 110 16.25 -28.19 4.73
CA PRO A 110 17.32 -29.16 4.72
C PRO A 110 18.55 -28.68 5.52
N GLY A 111 19.51 -29.59 5.74
CA GLY A 111 20.82 -29.28 6.31
C GLY A 111 20.89 -29.32 7.83
N GLN A 112 22.05 -28.94 8.36
CA GLN A 112 22.41 -28.92 9.78
C GLN A 112 22.95 -27.52 10.13
N GLY A 113 22.89 -27.12 11.41
CA GLY A 113 23.40 -25.84 11.88
C GLY A 113 22.30 -24.83 12.22
N ALA A 114 22.68 -23.55 12.30
CA ALA A 114 21.76 -22.48 12.65
C ALA A 114 20.62 -22.34 11.62
N LEU A 115 19.42 -22.09 12.11
CA LEU A 115 18.23 -21.99 11.25
C LEU A 115 18.36 -20.88 10.21
N ALA A 116 18.94 -19.75 10.59
CA ALA A 116 19.16 -18.62 9.69
C ALA A 116 20.07 -18.99 8.50
N ASP A 117 21.18 -19.69 8.76
CA ASP A 117 22.13 -20.11 7.72
C ASP A 117 21.48 -21.11 6.75
N ARG A 118 20.71 -22.06 7.29
CA ARG A 118 19.95 -23.03 6.49
C ARG A 118 18.89 -22.36 5.61
N TYR A 119 18.22 -21.36 6.14
CA TYR A 119 17.22 -20.59 5.43
C TYR A 119 17.85 -19.78 4.28
N THR A 120 18.97 -19.10 4.56
CA THR A 120 19.71 -18.36 3.54
C THR A 120 20.21 -19.29 2.44
N ALA A 121 20.87 -20.39 2.80
CA ALA A 121 21.38 -21.35 1.81
C ALA A 121 20.26 -21.96 0.95
N PHE A 122 19.10 -22.22 1.54
CA PHE A 122 17.93 -22.70 0.79
C PHE A 122 17.40 -21.64 -0.21
N ARG A 123 17.34 -20.38 0.22
CA ARG A 123 16.83 -19.31 -0.64
C ARG A 123 17.78 -18.95 -1.78
N ASP A 124 19.07 -19.10 -1.58
CA ASP A 124 20.09 -18.77 -2.60
C ASP A 124 19.90 -19.56 -3.90
N ASP A 125 19.31 -20.76 -3.83
CA ASP A 125 18.94 -21.57 -5.00
C ASP A 125 17.82 -20.98 -5.85
N PHE A 126 17.08 -19.98 -5.31
CA PHE A 126 15.91 -19.36 -5.94
C PHE A 126 16.16 -17.89 -6.36
N VAL A 127 17.40 -17.45 -6.35
CA VAL A 127 17.77 -16.11 -6.83
C VAL A 127 17.57 -16.05 -8.34
N ILE A 128 16.85 -15.05 -8.80
CA ILE A 128 16.67 -14.79 -10.23
C ILE A 128 17.96 -14.17 -10.78
N PRO A 129 18.60 -14.77 -11.79
CA PRO A 129 19.73 -14.14 -12.47
C PRO A 129 19.34 -12.78 -13.05
N SER A 130 20.23 -11.79 -12.96
CA SER A 130 19.93 -10.41 -13.38
C SER A 130 19.53 -10.29 -14.85
N ASP A 131 20.06 -11.15 -15.71
CA ASP A 131 19.70 -11.24 -17.13
C ASP A 131 18.33 -11.90 -17.40
N ARG A 132 17.66 -12.40 -16.36
CA ARG A 132 16.34 -13.03 -16.42
C ARG A 132 15.25 -12.21 -15.73
N LEU A 133 15.61 -11.15 -15.02
CA LEU A 133 14.65 -10.34 -14.24
C LEU A 133 13.48 -9.86 -15.08
N ASP A 134 13.73 -9.24 -16.23
CA ASP A 134 12.68 -8.75 -17.13
C ASP A 134 11.70 -9.85 -17.51
N GLN A 135 12.23 -10.99 -17.96
CA GLN A 135 11.39 -12.12 -18.39
C GLN A 135 10.51 -12.66 -17.26
N VAL A 136 11.07 -12.76 -16.04
CA VAL A 136 10.32 -13.27 -14.87
C VAL A 136 9.26 -12.27 -14.44
N PHE A 137 9.60 -10.97 -14.35
CA PHE A 137 8.63 -9.94 -14.02
C PHE A 137 7.52 -9.80 -15.06
N GLU A 138 7.85 -9.83 -16.36
CA GLU A 138 6.83 -9.81 -17.42
C GLU A 138 5.85 -10.98 -17.30
N ALA A 139 6.36 -12.19 -17.04
CA ALA A 139 5.52 -13.37 -16.86
C ALA A 139 4.64 -13.26 -15.61
N ALA A 140 5.21 -12.83 -14.48
CA ALA A 140 4.48 -12.63 -13.22
C ALA A 140 3.39 -11.57 -13.39
N ILE A 141 3.71 -10.41 -13.96
CA ILE A 141 2.76 -9.32 -14.19
C ILE A 141 1.63 -9.75 -15.12
N ALA A 142 1.95 -10.43 -16.22
CA ALA A 142 0.94 -10.90 -17.16
C ALA A 142 -0.06 -11.86 -16.50
N GLU A 143 0.43 -12.79 -15.70
CA GLU A 143 -0.44 -13.75 -15.01
C GLU A 143 -1.21 -13.09 -13.84
N CYS A 144 -0.58 -12.23 -13.04
CA CYS A 144 -1.27 -11.43 -12.01
C CYS A 144 -2.41 -10.62 -12.65
N ARG A 145 -2.15 -9.92 -13.77
CA ARG A 145 -3.16 -9.16 -14.51
C ARG A 145 -4.30 -10.03 -15.02
N ARG A 146 -3.97 -11.14 -15.67
CA ARG A 146 -4.97 -12.07 -16.20
C ARG A 146 -5.94 -12.53 -15.11
N ARG A 147 -5.41 -12.95 -13.95
CA ARG A 147 -6.20 -13.42 -12.80
C ARG A 147 -7.02 -12.29 -12.18
N THR A 148 -6.46 -11.10 -12.06
CA THR A 148 -7.17 -9.92 -11.54
C THR A 148 -8.39 -9.57 -12.39
N LEU A 149 -8.25 -9.61 -13.72
CA LEU A 149 -9.35 -9.29 -14.66
C LEU A 149 -10.48 -10.32 -14.66
N GLU A 150 -10.32 -11.47 -14.03
CA GLU A 150 -11.42 -12.42 -13.79
C GLU A 150 -12.39 -11.92 -12.71
N HIS A 151 -11.94 -10.98 -11.86
CA HIS A 151 -12.69 -10.50 -10.69
C HIS A 151 -12.96 -9.00 -10.70
N VAL A 152 -12.15 -8.23 -11.40
CA VAL A 152 -12.17 -6.76 -11.36
C VAL A 152 -12.19 -6.20 -12.78
N GLU A 153 -13.19 -5.35 -13.06
CA GLU A 153 -13.23 -4.59 -14.29
C GLU A 153 -12.31 -3.37 -14.18
N MET A 154 -11.45 -3.19 -15.19
CA MET A 154 -10.47 -2.12 -15.23
C MET A 154 -10.70 -1.23 -16.47
N PRO A 155 -10.42 0.08 -16.37
CA PRO A 155 -10.41 0.95 -17.54
C PRO A 155 -9.42 0.44 -18.61
N ILE A 156 -9.83 0.43 -19.87
CA ILE A 156 -9.02 -0.10 -20.99
C ILE A 156 -7.67 0.60 -21.13
N SER A 157 -7.58 1.87 -20.69
CA SER A 157 -6.35 2.69 -20.79
C SER A 157 -5.41 2.53 -19.60
N GLU A 158 -5.72 1.67 -18.62
CA GLU A 158 -4.84 1.43 -17.50
C GLU A 158 -3.52 0.77 -17.94
N SER A 159 -2.43 1.19 -17.31
CA SER A 159 -1.11 0.62 -17.58
C SER A 159 -0.09 1.04 -16.54
N PHE A 160 0.98 0.28 -16.44
CA PHE A 160 2.19 0.72 -15.74
C PHE A 160 3.46 0.31 -16.48
N THR A 161 4.55 0.93 -16.09
CA THR A 161 5.90 0.57 -16.50
C THR A 161 6.70 0.11 -15.30
N VAL A 162 7.67 -0.77 -15.51
CA VAL A 162 8.60 -1.24 -14.47
C VAL A 162 9.99 -0.68 -14.76
N GLU A 163 10.64 -0.18 -13.72
CA GLU A 163 12.04 0.26 -13.74
C GLU A 163 12.82 -0.42 -12.62
N TYR A 164 14.06 -0.83 -12.92
CA TYR A 164 15.00 -1.33 -11.91
C TYR A 164 15.87 -0.18 -11.41
N VAL A 165 15.94 -0.07 -10.09
CA VAL A 165 16.66 1.01 -9.41
C VAL A 165 17.60 0.46 -8.34
N THR A 166 18.52 1.30 -7.89
CA THR A 166 19.43 1.04 -6.77
C THR A 166 19.41 2.22 -5.78
N ASP A 167 20.11 2.06 -4.65
CA ASP A 167 20.23 3.08 -3.60
C ASP A 167 18.87 3.49 -3.01
N LYS A 168 17.99 2.51 -2.78
CA LYS A 168 16.67 2.72 -2.15
C LYS A 168 16.56 1.97 -0.83
N SER A 169 15.77 2.52 0.09
CA SER A 169 15.45 1.89 1.37
C SER A 169 14.30 0.88 1.32
N TRP A 170 13.64 0.75 0.18
CA TRP A 170 12.51 -0.14 -0.08
C TRP A 170 12.84 -1.15 -1.19
N SER A 171 12.07 -2.24 -1.29
CA SER A 171 12.26 -3.31 -2.29
C SER A 171 11.45 -3.11 -3.57
N GLY A 172 10.27 -2.51 -3.46
CA GLY A 172 9.40 -2.12 -4.55
C GLY A 172 8.64 -0.86 -4.17
N TYR A 173 8.19 -0.11 -5.16
CA TYR A 173 7.38 1.09 -4.95
C TYR A 173 6.51 1.38 -6.16
N ASN A 174 5.24 1.72 -5.92
CA ASN A 174 4.31 2.13 -6.96
C ASN A 174 4.11 3.65 -6.93
N TRP A 175 4.58 4.33 -7.94
CA TRP A 175 4.33 5.76 -8.18
C TRP A 175 3.07 5.91 -9.03
N TYR A 176 1.91 6.08 -8.40
CA TYR A 176 0.69 6.35 -9.15
C TYR A 176 0.69 7.78 -9.69
N GLN A 177 0.53 7.91 -11.02
CA GLN A 177 0.70 9.16 -11.75
C GLN A 177 -0.63 9.81 -12.17
N GLY A 178 -1.76 9.16 -11.82
CA GLY A 178 -3.07 9.52 -12.36
C GLY A 178 -3.26 9.07 -13.81
N ASN A 179 -4.44 9.30 -14.34
CA ASN A 179 -4.84 8.83 -15.66
C ASN A 179 -4.67 7.31 -15.84
N PHE A 180 -4.93 6.56 -14.76
CA PHE A 180 -4.84 5.10 -14.69
C PHE A 180 -3.44 4.57 -14.98
N ARG A 181 -2.39 5.33 -14.63
CA ARG A 181 -0.99 4.97 -14.90
C ARG A 181 -0.17 4.93 -13.63
N SER A 182 0.72 3.94 -13.55
CA SER A 182 1.76 3.85 -12.53
C SER A 182 3.16 3.70 -13.14
N LEU A 183 4.15 4.11 -12.37
CA LEU A 183 5.53 3.70 -12.51
C LEU A 183 5.85 2.80 -11.32
N ILE A 184 6.20 1.55 -11.56
CA ILE A 184 6.64 0.61 -10.52
C ILE A 184 8.16 0.54 -10.57
N GLN A 185 8.80 0.82 -9.44
CA GLN A 185 10.24 0.69 -9.31
C GLN A 185 10.58 -0.51 -8.44
N VAL A 186 11.51 -1.33 -8.91
CA VAL A 186 12.02 -2.52 -8.21
C VAL A 186 13.48 -2.28 -7.85
N ASN A 187 13.79 -2.34 -6.55
CA ASN A 187 15.15 -2.16 -6.07
C ASN A 187 15.95 -3.44 -6.22
N THR A 188 17.10 -3.34 -6.89
CA THR A 188 18.02 -4.47 -7.17
C THR A 188 19.29 -4.46 -6.32
N ASP A 189 19.34 -3.67 -5.24
CA ASP A 189 20.48 -3.69 -4.30
C ASP A 189 20.67 -5.05 -3.63
N LEU A 190 19.58 -5.78 -3.46
CA LEU A 190 19.59 -7.13 -2.89
C LEU A 190 19.11 -8.14 -3.95
N PRO A 191 19.54 -9.42 -3.83
CA PRO A 191 19.04 -10.47 -4.71
C PRO A 191 17.51 -10.56 -4.69
N ILE A 192 16.91 -10.68 -5.87
CA ILE A 192 15.47 -10.90 -6.02
C ILE A 192 15.24 -12.39 -6.18
N TYR A 193 14.42 -12.96 -5.31
CA TYR A 193 14.01 -14.36 -5.34
C TYR A 193 12.74 -14.53 -6.17
N ILE A 194 12.52 -15.74 -6.67
CA ILE A 194 11.38 -16.03 -7.56
C ILE A 194 10.03 -15.75 -6.88
N ASP A 195 9.90 -16.12 -5.59
CA ASP A 195 8.73 -15.82 -4.78
C ASP A 195 8.51 -14.31 -4.63
N ARG A 196 9.61 -13.54 -4.51
CA ARG A 196 9.55 -12.10 -4.36
C ARG A 196 9.12 -11.38 -5.65
N ALA A 197 9.47 -11.91 -6.81
CA ALA A 197 9.02 -11.34 -8.09
C ALA A 197 7.49 -11.40 -8.23
N ILE A 198 6.87 -12.50 -7.83
CA ILE A 198 5.41 -12.64 -7.82
C ILE A 198 4.80 -11.71 -6.77
N ASP A 199 5.35 -11.67 -5.56
CA ASP A 199 4.89 -10.77 -4.51
C ASP A 199 4.89 -9.31 -4.99
N LEU A 200 5.99 -8.84 -5.58
CA LEU A 200 6.08 -7.47 -6.09
C LEU A 200 5.14 -7.23 -7.28
N ALA A 201 5.04 -8.17 -8.22
CA ALA A 201 4.13 -8.05 -9.34
C ALA A 201 2.67 -7.91 -8.89
N CYS A 202 2.27 -8.68 -7.87
CA CYS A 202 0.92 -8.62 -7.31
C CYS A 202 0.74 -7.39 -6.41
N HIS A 203 1.65 -7.13 -5.49
CA HIS A 203 1.55 -6.06 -4.49
C HIS A 203 1.59 -4.67 -5.12
N GLU A 204 2.58 -4.42 -5.98
CA GLU A 204 2.71 -3.12 -6.65
C GLU A 204 1.77 -2.98 -7.86
N GLY A 205 1.49 -4.10 -8.53
CA GLY A 205 0.72 -4.15 -9.77
C GLY A 205 -0.70 -4.67 -9.59
N TYR A 206 -0.93 -5.93 -9.98
CA TYR A 206 -2.25 -6.56 -10.06
C TYR A 206 -2.41 -7.74 -9.09
N PRO A 207 -3.34 -7.68 -8.12
CA PRO A 207 -4.39 -6.69 -7.90
C PRO A 207 -4.07 -5.61 -6.85
N GLY A 208 -2.80 -5.33 -6.57
CA GLY A 208 -2.34 -4.46 -5.49
C GLY A 208 -2.50 -2.96 -5.75
N HIS A 209 -1.44 -2.18 -5.43
CA HIS A 209 -1.48 -0.72 -5.41
C HIS A 209 -1.92 -0.07 -6.73
N HIS A 210 -1.50 -0.61 -7.88
CA HIS A 210 -1.95 -0.09 -9.17
C HIS A 210 -3.47 -0.18 -9.31
N VAL A 211 -4.03 -1.36 -9.08
CA VAL A 211 -5.50 -1.58 -9.19
C VAL A 211 -6.25 -0.75 -8.18
N TYR A 212 -5.78 -0.72 -6.93
CA TYR A 212 -6.37 0.10 -5.88
C TYR A 212 -6.51 1.58 -6.29
N ASN A 213 -5.42 2.19 -6.76
CA ASN A 213 -5.41 3.59 -7.18
C ASN A 213 -6.25 3.83 -8.45
N VAL A 214 -6.21 2.92 -9.43
CA VAL A 214 -7.03 2.99 -10.64
C VAL A 214 -8.52 2.99 -10.30
N LEU A 215 -8.96 2.11 -9.40
CA LEU A 215 -10.36 2.03 -8.98
C LEU A 215 -10.80 3.26 -8.19
N LEU A 216 -9.95 3.78 -7.29
CA LEU A 216 -10.21 5.04 -6.59
C LEU A 216 -10.38 6.20 -7.58
N GLU A 217 -9.46 6.35 -8.53
CA GLU A 217 -9.54 7.40 -9.54
C GLU A 217 -10.80 7.25 -10.40
N HIS A 218 -11.09 6.03 -10.88
CA HIS A 218 -12.23 5.78 -11.76
C HIS A 218 -13.54 6.06 -11.05
N TYR A 219 -13.83 5.37 -9.96
CA TYR A 219 -15.15 5.40 -9.34
C TYR A 219 -15.36 6.59 -8.40
N LEU A 220 -14.35 6.98 -7.64
CA LEU A 220 -14.56 8.01 -6.62
C LEU A 220 -14.19 9.40 -7.13
N VAL A 221 -13.05 9.55 -7.81
CA VAL A 221 -12.63 10.87 -8.28
C VAL A 221 -13.39 11.27 -9.54
N ARG A 222 -13.44 10.41 -10.57
CA ARG A 222 -14.01 10.78 -11.86
C ARG A 222 -15.53 10.64 -11.93
N GLU A 223 -16.10 9.52 -11.49
CA GLU A 223 -17.54 9.31 -11.57
C GLU A 223 -18.32 10.07 -10.51
N ARG A 224 -17.82 10.05 -9.25
CA ARG A 224 -18.51 10.71 -8.13
C ARG A 224 -18.09 12.15 -7.88
N GLY A 225 -16.98 12.60 -8.47
CA GLY A 225 -16.44 13.94 -8.26
C GLY A 225 -15.95 14.16 -6.82
N TRP A 226 -15.36 13.15 -6.19
CA TRP A 226 -14.80 13.20 -4.84
C TRP A 226 -13.28 13.41 -4.89
N PRO A 227 -12.82 14.67 -4.98
CA PRO A 227 -11.41 14.97 -5.25
C PRO A 227 -10.48 14.64 -4.09
N GLU A 228 -10.99 14.45 -2.87
CA GLU A 228 -10.18 14.06 -1.71
C GLU A 228 -9.45 12.73 -1.92
N PHE A 229 -10.00 11.83 -2.73
CA PHE A 229 -9.37 10.56 -3.08
C PHE A 229 -8.23 10.68 -4.09
N SER A 230 -8.01 11.89 -4.64
CA SER A 230 -6.83 12.16 -5.47
C SER A 230 -5.57 12.54 -4.68
N VAL A 231 -5.68 12.52 -3.34
CA VAL A 231 -4.59 12.78 -2.41
C VAL A 231 -4.39 11.56 -1.53
N TYR A 232 -3.31 10.82 -1.73
CA TYR A 232 -2.97 9.69 -0.89
C TYR A 232 -2.01 10.13 0.22
N ALA A 233 -2.51 10.18 1.44
CA ALA A 233 -1.72 10.50 2.63
C ALA A 233 -1.12 9.20 3.22
N LEU A 234 0.21 9.13 3.30
CA LEU A 234 0.95 7.94 3.73
C LEU A 234 0.65 7.56 5.20
N PHE A 235 0.55 8.56 6.09
CA PHE A 235 0.24 8.32 7.51
C PHE A 235 -1.27 8.49 7.75
N SER A 236 -2.06 7.55 7.27
CA SER A 236 -3.52 7.62 7.34
C SER A 236 -4.16 6.23 7.28
N PRO A 237 -5.43 6.08 7.69
CA PRO A 237 -6.16 4.82 7.57
C PRO A 237 -6.21 4.27 6.12
N GLN A 238 -6.16 5.15 5.12
CA GLN A 238 -6.09 4.76 3.72
C GLN A 238 -4.83 3.92 3.43
N SER A 239 -3.69 4.28 4.02
CA SER A 239 -2.44 3.54 3.83
C SER A 239 -2.55 2.10 4.36
N LEU A 240 -3.13 1.92 5.56
CA LEU A 240 -3.37 0.57 6.10
C LEU A 240 -4.25 -0.28 5.16
N ILE A 241 -5.30 0.31 4.60
CA ILE A 241 -6.18 -0.39 3.65
C ILE A 241 -5.44 -0.71 2.35
N ALA A 242 -4.68 0.24 1.80
CA ALA A 242 -3.92 0.04 0.58
C ALA A 242 -2.89 -1.09 0.73
N GLU A 243 -2.10 -1.07 1.82
CA GLU A 243 -1.11 -2.12 2.13
C GLU A 243 -1.76 -3.48 2.40
N GLY A 244 -2.83 -3.48 3.20
CA GLY A 244 -3.56 -4.70 3.55
C GLY A 244 -4.18 -5.36 2.33
N THR A 245 -4.81 -4.59 1.45
CA THR A 245 -5.41 -5.11 0.21
C THR A 245 -4.37 -5.54 -0.80
N ALA A 246 -3.22 -4.84 -0.91
CA ALA A 246 -2.12 -5.24 -1.78
C ALA A 246 -1.51 -6.58 -1.35
N ASN A 247 -1.27 -6.77 -0.04
CA ASN A 247 -0.78 -8.04 0.50
C ASN A 247 -1.79 -9.17 0.34
N TYR A 248 -3.06 -8.94 0.66
CA TYR A 248 -4.11 -9.95 0.48
C TYR A 248 -4.36 -10.27 -1.00
N GLY A 249 -4.14 -9.30 -1.87
CA GLY A 249 -4.24 -9.45 -3.32
C GLY A 249 -3.34 -10.55 -3.89
N ILE A 250 -2.18 -10.80 -3.27
CA ILE A 250 -1.29 -11.90 -3.65
C ILE A 250 -2.01 -13.25 -3.52
N GLU A 251 -2.71 -13.45 -2.40
CA GLU A 251 -3.48 -14.68 -2.15
C GLU A 251 -4.72 -14.79 -3.03
N VAL A 252 -5.32 -13.65 -3.40
CA VAL A 252 -6.46 -13.62 -4.35
C VAL A 252 -6.00 -14.01 -5.75
N ALA A 253 -4.87 -13.47 -6.22
CA ALA A 253 -4.32 -13.80 -7.53
C ALA A 253 -3.78 -15.24 -7.59
N PHE A 254 -3.13 -15.70 -6.52
CA PHE A 254 -2.50 -17.02 -6.45
C PHE A 254 -2.92 -17.77 -5.18
N PRO A 255 -4.14 -18.33 -5.14
CA PRO A 255 -4.61 -19.06 -3.96
C PRO A 255 -3.83 -20.34 -3.74
N ALA A 256 -3.39 -20.54 -2.50
CA ALA A 256 -2.81 -21.79 -1.99
C ALA A 256 -1.70 -22.39 -2.88
N GLU A 257 -1.95 -23.61 -3.41
CA GLU A 257 -0.95 -24.39 -4.17
C GLU A 257 -0.76 -23.89 -5.61
N GLU A 258 -1.66 -23.06 -6.13
CA GLU A 258 -1.58 -22.57 -7.52
C GLU A 258 -0.33 -21.70 -7.73
N ARG A 259 0.07 -20.97 -6.71
CA ARG A 259 1.32 -20.21 -6.70
C ARG A 259 2.53 -21.10 -6.95
N LEU A 260 2.65 -22.21 -6.22
CA LEU A 260 3.76 -23.17 -6.36
C LEU A 260 3.80 -23.85 -7.75
N VAL A 261 2.64 -24.00 -8.39
CA VAL A 261 2.56 -24.52 -9.76
C VAL A 261 3.08 -23.51 -10.76
N PHE A 262 2.79 -22.23 -10.54
CA PHE A 262 3.23 -21.15 -11.43
C PHE A 262 4.73 -20.85 -11.29
N GLU A 263 5.30 -20.93 -10.09
CA GLU A 263 6.71 -20.69 -9.79
C GLU A 263 7.66 -21.78 -10.33
N ARG A 264 7.15 -22.93 -10.76
CA ARG A 264 7.93 -24.06 -11.33
C ARG A 264 8.17 -23.92 -12.81
#